data_910e352102fe3be3717233b5b4eb3e6e
#
_entry.id   910e352102fe3be3717233b5b4eb3e6e
#
_cell.length_a   1.000
_cell.length_b   1.000
_cell.length_c   1.000
_cell.angle_alpha   90.00
_cell.angle_beta   90.00
_cell.angle_gamma   90.00
#
_symmetry.space_group_name_H-M   'P 1'
#
loop_
_entity.id
_entity.type
_entity.pdbx_description
1 polymer ?
#
loop_
_entity_poly.entity_id
_entity_poly.type
_entity_poly.pdbx_seq_one_letter_code
_entity_poly.pdbx_strand_id
1 'polypeptide(L)'
;MDRREYTDTVLSALHHVTRRERDAIRWELAGHMEDHMEGLLELGYSPELAEERTLSAMGDPKEVGRELNRQYPLRWLVIGRMAMAAVLVFALVAAGPVWNALRDTVLPNLQARWFPTAIWDLTETSISDPDTGRKGALAEVAERTELRQTEDGVTAWLYQVGLEDPTAEKTTAWFAVSLSSVNPFKNPNQYEWRGMRMEGNTETSGGTLSVDNGFLFSGRVVHGQEVQVVCQRNGEISRFTVSLPWEEAVE
;
A
#
# COMPACT_ATOMS: atom_id res chain seq x y z
N MET A 1 -10.43 -58.33 14.74
CA MET A 1 -10.01 -56.94 14.47
C MET A 1 -9.91 -56.78 12.97
N ASP A 2 -10.61 -55.84 12.40
CA ASP A 2 -10.50 -55.54 10.98
C ASP A 2 -9.40 -54.44 10.71
N ARG A 3 -9.09 -54.16 9.44
CA ARG A 3 -8.07 -53.17 9.02
C ARG A 3 -8.38 -51.76 9.53
N ARG A 4 -9.65 -51.41 9.63
CA ARG A 4 -10.11 -50.11 10.08
C ARG A 4 -9.92 -49.98 11.59
N GLU A 5 -10.31 -50.99 12.34
CA GLU A 5 -10.12 -51.07 13.80
C GLU A 5 -8.64 -51.05 14.16
N TYR A 6 -7.76 -51.74 13.38
CA TYR A 6 -6.31 -51.70 13.52
C TYR A 6 -5.81 -50.27 13.35
N THR A 7 -6.12 -49.60 12.25
CA THR A 7 -5.67 -48.23 11.95
C THR A 7 -6.13 -47.24 13.04
N ASP A 8 -7.41 -47.32 13.44
CA ASP A 8 -7.94 -46.42 14.48
C ASP A 8 -7.26 -46.67 15.85
N THR A 9 -6.89 -47.93 16.16
CA THR A 9 -6.12 -48.26 17.39
C THR A 9 -4.70 -47.63 17.33
N VAL A 10 -3.99 -47.78 16.22
CA VAL A 10 -2.69 -47.12 16.01
C VAL A 10 -2.81 -45.62 16.18
N LEU A 11 -3.75 -44.98 15.51
CA LEU A 11 -3.96 -43.54 15.55
C LEU A 11 -4.37 -43.01 16.94
N SER A 12 -5.04 -43.83 17.76
CA SER A 12 -5.44 -43.48 19.11
C SER A 12 -4.23 -43.31 20.07
N ALA A 13 -3.13 -43.96 19.76
CA ALA A 13 -1.90 -43.86 20.53
C ALA A 13 -1.05 -42.62 20.16
N LEU A 14 -1.43 -41.88 19.12
CA LEU A 14 -0.71 -40.67 18.68
C LEU A 14 -1.26 -39.42 19.38
N HIS A 15 -0.44 -38.84 20.27
CA HIS A 15 -0.86 -37.72 21.09
C HIS A 15 -0.38 -36.34 20.57
N HIS A 16 0.73 -36.31 19.82
CA HIS A 16 1.43 -35.06 19.43
C HIS A 16 1.48 -34.80 17.93
N VAL A 17 0.45 -35.30 17.22
CA VAL A 17 0.33 -35.12 15.77
C VAL A 17 -0.80 -34.15 15.42
N THR A 18 -0.60 -33.37 14.37
CA THR A 18 -1.64 -32.51 13.79
C THR A 18 -2.69 -33.36 13.06
N ARG A 19 -3.86 -32.77 12.77
CA ARG A 19 -4.88 -33.43 11.93
C ARG A 19 -4.30 -33.92 10.61
N ARG A 20 -3.52 -33.08 9.93
CA ARG A 20 -2.93 -33.39 8.63
C ARG A 20 -1.95 -34.55 8.70
N GLU A 21 -1.11 -34.59 9.72
CA GLU A 21 -0.19 -35.70 9.95
C GLU A 21 -0.93 -36.99 10.28
N ARG A 22 -1.99 -36.92 11.09
CA ARG A 22 -2.85 -38.07 11.40
C ARG A 22 -3.50 -38.65 10.16
N ASP A 23 -3.99 -37.79 9.26
CA ASP A 23 -4.58 -38.24 8.00
C ASP A 23 -3.52 -38.86 7.08
N ALA A 24 -2.31 -38.26 7.01
CA ALA A 24 -1.20 -38.82 6.24
C ALA A 24 -0.80 -40.22 6.75
N ILE A 25 -0.64 -40.39 8.07
CA ILE A 25 -0.34 -41.69 8.69
C ILE A 25 -1.45 -42.70 8.40
N ARG A 26 -2.73 -42.28 8.45
CA ARG A 26 -3.86 -43.16 8.10
C ARG A 26 -3.75 -43.67 6.66
N TRP A 27 -3.44 -42.79 5.71
CA TRP A 27 -3.29 -43.18 4.30
C TRP A 27 -2.09 -44.10 4.10
N GLU A 28 -0.97 -43.83 4.76
CA GLU A 28 0.24 -44.64 4.68
C GLU A 28 0.02 -46.05 5.23
N LEU A 29 -0.60 -46.17 6.42
CA LEU A 29 -0.94 -47.47 7.00
C LEU A 29 -1.94 -48.25 6.11
N ALA A 30 -2.94 -47.58 5.54
CA ALA A 30 -3.88 -48.20 4.65
C ALA A 30 -3.22 -48.74 3.36
N GLY A 31 -2.32 -47.92 2.78
CA GLY A 31 -1.53 -48.32 1.60
C GLY A 31 -0.66 -49.53 1.89
N HIS A 32 0.10 -49.54 2.98
CA HIS A 32 0.93 -50.68 3.35
C HIS A 32 0.13 -51.96 3.56
N MET A 33 -1.06 -51.88 4.19
CA MET A 33 -1.93 -53.06 4.36
C MET A 33 -2.52 -53.55 3.01
N GLU A 34 -2.83 -52.62 2.11
CA GLU A 34 -3.35 -52.93 0.78
C GLU A 34 -2.29 -53.61 -0.07
N ASP A 35 -1.08 -53.03 -0.15
CA ASP A 35 0.05 -53.61 -0.89
C ASP A 35 0.43 -55.01 -0.38
N HIS A 36 0.44 -55.23 0.94
CA HIS A 36 0.80 -56.51 1.53
C HIS A 36 -0.31 -57.55 1.26
N MET A 37 -1.59 -57.15 1.32
CA MET A 37 -2.73 -58.02 1.04
C MET A 37 -2.75 -58.41 -0.45
N GLU A 38 -2.51 -57.47 -1.36
CA GLU A 38 -2.41 -57.70 -2.80
C GLU A 38 -1.33 -58.73 -3.14
N GLY A 39 -0.16 -58.60 -2.53
CA GLY A 39 0.93 -59.56 -2.71
C GLY A 39 0.56 -60.97 -2.20
N LEU A 40 -0.25 -61.12 -1.12
CA LEU A 40 -0.70 -62.41 -0.65
C LEU A 40 -1.79 -62.99 -1.55
N LEU A 41 -2.68 -62.19 -2.11
CA LEU A 41 -3.69 -62.64 -3.07
C LEU A 41 -3.02 -63.14 -4.37
N GLU A 42 -1.97 -62.47 -4.87
CA GLU A 42 -1.21 -62.93 -6.02
C GLU A 42 -0.51 -64.28 -5.77
N LEU A 43 -0.15 -64.57 -4.51
CA LEU A 43 0.38 -65.89 -4.13
C LEU A 43 -0.70 -66.98 -3.97
N GLY A 44 -1.99 -66.64 -4.22
CA GLY A 44 -3.09 -67.58 -4.21
C GLY A 44 -3.76 -67.82 -2.85
N TYR A 45 -3.55 -66.94 -1.88
CA TYR A 45 -4.24 -67.00 -0.58
C TYR A 45 -5.70 -66.51 -0.75
N SER A 46 -6.59 -67.09 0.07
CA SER A 46 -7.97 -66.55 0.13
C SER A 46 -8.01 -65.14 0.73
N PRO A 47 -8.98 -64.30 0.35
CA PRO A 47 -9.08 -62.92 0.89
C PRO A 47 -9.10 -62.86 2.42
N GLU A 48 -9.77 -63.76 3.07
CA GLU A 48 -9.86 -63.84 4.55
C GLU A 48 -8.50 -64.16 5.18
N LEU A 49 -7.75 -65.10 4.58
CA LEU A 49 -6.47 -65.51 5.07
C LEU A 49 -5.39 -64.45 4.74
N ALA A 50 -5.51 -63.75 3.61
CA ALA A 50 -4.67 -62.63 3.24
C ALA A 50 -4.84 -61.47 4.23
N GLU A 51 -6.05 -61.14 4.64
CA GLU A 51 -6.30 -60.08 5.64
C GLU A 51 -5.75 -60.47 7.01
N GLU A 52 -6.00 -61.68 7.48
CA GLU A 52 -5.48 -62.18 8.77
C GLU A 52 -3.93 -62.11 8.80
N ARG A 53 -3.28 -62.56 7.72
CA ARG A 53 -1.81 -62.54 7.64
C ARG A 53 -1.25 -61.12 7.53
N THR A 54 -1.93 -60.25 6.80
CA THR A 54 -1.57 -58.85 6.72
C THR A 54 -1.61 -58.19 8.10
N LEU A 55 -2.67 -58.32 8.86
CA LEU A 55 -2.80 -57.79 10.20
C LEU A 55 -1.76 -58.37 11.17
N SER A 56 -1.48 -59.68 11.04
CA SER A 56 -0.44 -60.34 11.85
C SER A 56 0.97 -59.82 11.52
N ALA A 57 1.24 -59.58 10.24
CA ALA A 57 2.53 -59.02 9.79
C ALA A 57 2.75 -57.56 10.24
N MET A 58 1.70 -56.76 10.38
CA MET A 58 1.73 -55.38 10.85
C MET A 58 2.08 -55.28 12.36
N GLY A 59 1.95 -56.37 13.14
CA GLY A 59 2.25 -56.39 14.56
C GLY A 59 1.14 -55.84 15.47
N ASP A 60 1.46 -55.66 16.78
CA ASP A 60 0.51 -55.07 17.73
C ASP A 60 0.24 -53.58 17.47
N PRO A 61 -1.02 -53.17 17.17
CA PRO A 61 -1.33 -51.80 16.85
C PRO A 61 -0.99 -50.79 17.93
N LYS A 62 -1.04 -51.21 19.21
CA LYS A 62 -0.65 -50.33 20.32
C LYS A 62 0.86 -50.10 20.38
N GLU A 63 1.63 -51.10 19.96
CA GLU A 63 3.09 -51.02 19.94
C GLU A 63 3.54 -50.16 18.75
N VAL A 64 2.98 -50.41 17.58
CA VAL A 64 3.19 -49.59 16.37
C VAL A 64 2.82 -48.10 16.62
N GLY A 65 1.68 -47.86 17.25
CA GLY A 65 1.25 -46.51 17.60
C GLY A 65 2.19 -45.81 18.59
N ARG A 66 2.74 -46.54 19.59
CA ARG A 66 3.73 -45.99 20.51
C ARG A 66 5.07 -45.66 19.83
N GLU A 67 5.49 -46.50 18.90
CA GLU A 67 6.74 -46.30 18.15
C GLU A 67 6.60 -45.06 17.23
N LEU A 68 5.51 -44.95 16.48
CA LEU A 68 5.19 -43.80 15.69
C LEU A 68 5.12 -42.50 16.53
N ASN A 69 4.50 -42.56 17.71
CA ASN A 69 4.41 -41.40 18.59
C ASN A 69 5.79 -40.88 19.06
N ARG A 70 6.82 -41.74 19.12
CA ARG A 70 8.22 -41.33 19.43
C ARG A 70 8.84 -40.50 18.32
N GLN A 71 8.40 -40.68 17.06
CA GLN A 71 8.89 -39.92 15.91
C GLN A 71 8.32 -38.50 15.85
N TYR A 72 7.20 -38.24 16.55
CA TYR A 72 6.54 -36.95 16.65
C TYR A 72 6.67 -36.33 18.05
N PRO A 73 7.87 -35.88 18.46
CA PRO A 73 8.07 -35.33 19.80
C PRO A 73 7.37 -33.97 19.94
N LEU A 74 6.74 -33.75 21.09
CA LEU A 74 6.01 -32.52 21.46
C LEU A 74 6.78 -31.23 21.16
N ARG A 75 8.12 -31.27 21.29
CA ARG A 75 9.00 -30.11 21.06
C ARG A 75 8.80 -29.45 19.71
N TRP A 76 8.61 -30.20 18.63
CA TRP A 76 8.42 -29.65 17.30
C TRP A 76 7.09 -28.94 17.14
N LEU A 77 6.03 -29.45 17.76
CA LEU A 77 4.71 -28.81 17.77
C LEU A 77 4.76 -27.50 18.57
N VAL A 78 5.44 -27.47 19.70
CA VAL A 78 5.63 -26.26 20.52
C VAL A 78 6.47 -25.23 19.76
N ILE A 79 7.60 -25.64 19.18
CA ILE A 79 8.44 -24.74 18.38
C ILE A 79 7.67 -24.13 17.21
N GLY A 80 6.88 -24.94 16.48
CA GLY A 80 6.05 -24.45 15.38
C GLY A 80 5.01 -23.41 15.83
N ARG A 81 4.34 -23.64 16.96
CA ARG A 81 3.39 -22.67 17.52
C ARG A 81 4.06 -21.40 18.01
N MET A 82 5.22 -21.52 18.66
CA MET A 82 5.99 -20.35 19.09
C MET A 82 6.49 -19.52 17.90
N ALA A 83 6.98 -20.17 16.85
CA ALA A 83 7.37 -19.49 15.62
C ALA A 83 6.19 -18.73 14.97
N MET A 84 5.02 -19.36 14.89
CA MET A 84 3.81 -18.72 14.40
C MET A 84 3.41 -17.49 15.24
N ALA A 85 3.44 -17.63 16.57
CA ALA A 85 3.15 -16.52 17.48
C ALA A 85 4.17 -15.38 17.32
N ALA A 86 5.44 -15.69 17.17
CA ALA A 86 6.49 -14.69 16.91
C ALA A 86 6.27 -13.93 15.61
N VAL A 87 5.89 -14.62 14.53
CA VAL A 87 5.54 -13.99 13.24
C VAL A 87 4.35 -13.08 13.39
N LEU A 88 3.29 -13.48 14.11
CA LEU A 88 2.12 -12.63 14.34
C LEU A 88 2.47 -11.39 15.15
N VAL A 89 3.26 -11.53 16.23
CA VAL A 89 3.72 -10.38 17.01
C VAL A 89 4.56 -9.44 16.16
N PHE A 90 5.49 -9.98 15.36
CA PHE A 90 6.30 -9.17 14.45
C PHE A 90 5.43 -8.42 13.43
N ALA A 91 4.44 -9.08 12.82
CA ALA A 91 3.51 -8.47 11.88
C ALA A 91 2.71 -7.32 12.53
N LEU A 92 2.24 -7.50 13.76
CA LEU A 92 1.52 -6.46 14.52
C LEU A 92 2.42 -5.26 14.84
N VAL A 93 3.66 -5.51 15.27
CA VAL A 93 4.63 -4.45 15.57
C VAL A 93 5.02 -3.68 14.28
N ALA A 94 5.18 -4.38 13.16
CA ALA A 94 5.53 -3.78 11.88
C ALA A 94 4.36 -3.04 11.21
N ALA A 95 3.12 -3.38 11.55
CA ALA A 95 1.92 -2.79 10.92
C ALA A 95 1.84 -1.26 11.12
N GLY A 96 2.20 -0.76 12.30
CA GLY A 96 2.18 0.68 12.61
C GLY A 96 3.14 1.49 11.72
N PRO A 97 4.45 1.20 11.72
CA PRO A 97 5.41 1.89 10.85
C PRO A 97 5.07 1.79 9.36
N VAL A 98 4.62 0.62 8.89
CA VAL A 98 4.21 0.43 7.49
C VAL A 98 3.01 1.29 7.16
N TRP A 99 2.00 1.32 8.05
CA TRP A 99 0.81 2.16 7.86
C TRP A 99 1.17 3.64 7.82
N ASN A 100 2.04 4.12 8.72
CA ASN A 100 2.48 5.50 8.74
C ASN A 100 3.26 5.85 7.45
N ALA A 101 4.16 4.99 7.00
CA ALA A 101 4.88 5.21 5.75
C ALA A 101 3.94 5.28 4.53
N LEU A 102 2.92 4.43 4.48
CA LEU A 102 1.90 4.47 3.43
C LEU A 102 1.09 5.77 3.50
N ARG A 103 0.58 6.11 4.67
CA ARG A 103 -0.29 7.26 4.86
C ARG A 103 0.45 8.59 4.66
N ASP A 104 1.64 8.73 5.24
CA ASP A 104 2.31 10.03 5.35
C ASP A 104 3.30 10.27 4.21
N THR A 105 3.60 9.26 3.41
CA THR A 105 4.57 9.39 2.31
C THR A 105 4.03 8.88 0.99
N VAL A 106 3.57 7.62 0.93
CA VAL A 106 3.19 7.00 -0.34
C VAL A 106 1.89 7.57 -0.88
N LEU A 107 0.85 7.65 -0.05
CA LEU A 107 -0.46 8.17 -0.48
C LEU A 107 -0.39 9.64 -0.93
N PRO A 108 0.24 10.58 -0.20
CA PRO A 108 0.40 11.95 -0.66
C PRO A 108 1.18 12.07 -1.98
N ASN A 109 2.23 11.26 -2.17
CA ASN A 109 2.97 11.23 -3.44
C ASN A 109 2.10 10.76 -4.62
N LEU A 110 1.33 9.71 -4.43
CA LEU A 110 0.43 9.21 -5.46
C LEU A 110 -0.68 10.21 -5.75
N GLN A 111 -1.25 10.84 -4.73
CA GLN A 111 -2.26 11.88 -4.87
C GLN A 111 -1.72 13.08 -5.65
N ALA A 112 -0.56 13.62 -5.27
CA ALA A 112 0.09 14.72 -5.95
C ALA A 112 0.42 14.41 -7.41
N ARG A 113 0.70 13.15 -7.73
CA ARG A 113 1.06 12.70 -9.08
C ARG A 113 -0.13 12.49 -10.00
N TRP A 114 -1.23 11.96 -9.46
CA TRP A 114 -2.36 11.50 -10.26
C TRP A 114 -3.62 12.34 -10.08
N PHE A 115 -3.82 12.90 -8.88
CA PHE A 115 -5.04 13.60 -8.48
C PHE A 115 -4.73 14.90 -7.70
N PRO A 116 -3.92 15.82 -8.26
CA PRO A 116 -3.48 17.01 -7.52
C PRO A 116 -4.63 17.95 -7.13
N THR A 117 -5.72 17.99 -7.90
CA THR A 117 -6.92 18.78 -7.57
C THR A 117 -7.62 18.32 -6.29
N ALA A 118 -7.36 17.08 -5.84
CA ALA A 118 -7.83 16.63 -4.52
C ALA A 118 -7.02 17.23 -3.34
N ILE A 119 -5.87 17.87 -3.63
CA ILE A 119 -5.09 18.62 -2.63
C ILE A 119 -5.66 20.04 -2.57
N TRP A 120 -5.68 20.72 -3.73
CA TRP A 120 -6.24 22.05 -3.90
C TRP A 120 -7.05 22.12 -5.19
N ASP A 121 -8.27 22.65 -5.12
CA ASP A 121 -9.04 23.08 -6.27
C ASP A 121 -9.37 24.56 -6.10
N LEU A 122 -8.88 25.41 -7.00
CA LEU A 122 -8.98 26.87 -6.87
C LEU A 122 -10.41 27.38 -6.89
N THR A 123 -11.32 26.65 -7.54
CA THR A 123 -12.74 27.00 -7.63
C THR A 123 -13.58 26.48 -6.46
N GLU A 124 -13.14 25.38 -5.83
CA GLU A 124 -13.85 24.77 -4.70
C GLU A 124 -13.23 25.13 -3.34
N THR A 125 -11.91 25.40 -3.32
CA THR A 125 -11.22 25.77 -2.08
C THR A 125 -11.65 27.15 -1.66
N SER A 126 -12.13 27.27 -0.43
CA SER A 126 -12.49 28.55 0.18
C SER A 126 -11.52 28.92 1.30
N ILE A 127 -10.98 30.12 1.25
CA ILE A 127 -10.26 30.73 2.39
C ILE A 127 -11.21 31.68 3.09
N SER A 128 -11.26 31.61 4.43
CA SER A 128 -11.91 32.65 5.23
C SER A 128 -11.01 33.87 5.22
N ASP A 129 -11.50 34.98 4.68
CA ASP A 129 -10.86 36.26 4.84
C ASP A 129 -10.85 36.64 6.32
N PRO A 130 -9.69 36.84 6.93
CA PRO A 130 -9.57 37.14 8.36
C PRO A 130 -10.22 38.46 8.74
N ASP A 131 -10.35 39.42 7.80
CA ASP A 131 -10.89 40.74 8.07
C ASP A 131 -12.42 40.82 7.92
N THR A 132 -12.97 40.06 6.95
CA THR A 132 -14.41 40.10 6.67
C THR A 132 -15.18 38.83 7.09
N GLY A 133 -14.46 37.76 7.39
CA GLY A 133 -15.03 36.44 7.71
C GLY A 133 -15.77 35.79 6.52
N ARG A 134 -15.68 36.35 5.33
CA ARG A 134 -16.31 35.79 4.11
C ARG A 134 -15.56 34.55 3.65
N LYS A 135 -16.32 33.51 3.35
CA LYS A 135 -15.83 32.31 2.67
C LYS A 135 -16.16 32.46 1.20
N GLY A 136 -15.16 32.40 0.35
CA GLY A 136 -15.32 32.41 -1.10
C GLY A 136 -14.34 31.44 -1.76
N ALA A 137 -14.59 31.09 -3.01
CA ALA A 137 -13.60 30.40 -3.83
C ALA A 137 -12.35 31.28 -3.98
N LEU A 138 -11.17 30.65 -4.16
CA LEU A 138 -9.93 31.38 -4.34
C LEU A 138 -9.87 32.05 -5.71
N ALA A 139 -10.48 31.44 -6.71
CA ALA A 139 -10.54 31.96 -8.06
C ALA A 139 -11.98 31.86 -8.58
N GLU A 140 -12.42 32.87 -9.33
CA GLU A 140 -13.68 32.84 -10.05
C GLU A 140 -13.57 31.94 -11.29
N VAL A 141 -12.43 32.04 -11.99
CA VAL A 141 -12.08 31.20 -13.15
C VAL A 141 -10.75 30.53 -12.93
N ALA A 142 -10.69 29.24 -13.15
CA ALA A 142 -9.46 28.46 -13.07
C ALA A 142 -9.33 27.48 -14.22
N GLU A 143 -8.12 27.42 -14.79
CA GLU A 143 -7.76 26.49 -15.85
C GLU A 143 -6.76 25.44 -15.37
N ARG A 144 -6.88 24.22 -15.90
CA ARG A 144 -5.90 23.14 -15.68
C ARG A 144 -4.76 23.30 -16.66
N THR A 145 -3.55 23.04 -16.15
CA THR A 145 -2.33 23.06 -16.96
C THR A 145 -1.61 21.72 -16.87
N GLU A 146 -0.81 21.41 -17.88
CA GLU A 146 0.04 20.21 -17.92
C GLU A 146 1.53 20.56 -17.78
N LEU A 147 1.81 21.71 -17.15
CA LEU A 147 3.18 22.22 -16.99
C LEU A 147 3.89 21.44 -15.90
N ARG A 148 4.81 20.56 -16.31
CA ARG A 148 5.57 19.68 -15.42
C ARG A 148 7.06 19.83 -15.67
N GLN A 149 7.82 19.87 -14.58
CA GLN A 149 9.27 19.78 -14.61
C GLN A 149 9.75 18.76 -13.58
N THR A 150 10.72 17.93 -13.97
CA THR A 150 11.30 16.91 -13.08
C THR A 150 12.77 17.19 -12.92
N GLU A 151 13.21 17.43 -11.69
CA GLU A 151 14.59 17.65 -11.33
C GLU A 151 14.93 16.80 -10.10
N ASP A 152 16.07 16.15 -10.12
CA ASP A 152 16.58 15.29 -9.03
C ASP A 152 15.54 14.29 -8.48
N GLY A 153 14.75 13.71 -9.39
CA GLY A 153 13.72 12.70 -9.05
C GLY A 153 12.49 13.26 -8.35
N VAL A 154 12.30 14.58 -8.33
CA VAL A 154 11.07 15.24 -7.88
C VAL A 154 10.44 15.95 -9.07
N THR A 155 9.15 15.72 -9.25
CA THR A 155 8.33 16.37 -10.28
C THR A 155 7.52 17.48 -9.62
N ALA A 156 7.72 18.71 -10.09
CA ALA A 156 6.83 19.82 -9.83
C ALA A 156 5.80 19.90 -10.98
N TRP A 157 4.54 19.95 -10.65
CA TRP A 157 3.45 20.09 -11.60
C TRP A 157 2.59 21.29 -11.20
N LEU A 158 2.69 22.37 -11.99
CA LEU A 158 1.74 23.47 -11.94
C LEU A 158 0.46 22.98 -12.62
N TYR A 159 -0.53 22.52 -11.87
CA TYR A 159 -1.68 21.83 -12.40
C TYR A 159 -2.93 22.70 -12.55
N GLN A 160 -2.97 23.85 -11.88
CA GLN A 160 -4.11 24.76 -11.97
C GLN A 160 -3.64 26.20 -11.78
N VAL A 161 -4.19 27.11 -12.57
CA VAL A 161 -4.03 28.55 -12.46
C VAL A 161 -5.40 29.19 -12.47
N GLY A 162 -5.60 30.24 -11.70
CA GLY A 162 -6.90 30.90 -11.62
C GLY A 162 -6.79 32.38 -11.30
N LEU A 163 -7.84 33.11 -11.59
CA LEU A 163 -7.98 34.54 -11.33
C LEU A 163 -9.14 34.77 -10.37
N GLU A 164 -8.93 35.67 -9.42
CA GLU A 164 -9.97 36.09 -8.48
C GLU A 164 -11.04 36.94 -9.19
N ASP A 165 -10.62 37.78 -10.12
CA ASP A 165 -11.52 38.54 -11.01
C ASP A 165 -10.89 38.59 -12.41
N PRO A 166 -11.42 37.80 -13.37
CA PRO A 166 -10.85 37.70 -14.72
C PRO A 166 -11.09 38.95 -15.59
N THR A 167 -12.00 39.84 -15.19
CA THR A 167 -12.37 41.04 -15.95
C THR A 167 -11.64 42.30 -15.46
N ALA A 168 -11.05 42.27 -14.29
CA ALA A 168 -10.36 43.40 -13.69
C ALA A 168 -9.02 43.70 -14.40
N GLU A 169 -8.66 44.98 -14.51
CA GLU A 169 -7.36 45.42 -15.03
C GLU A 169 -6.22 44.88 -14.15
N LYS A 170 -6.46 44.77 -12.83
CA LYS A 170 -5.53 44.19 -11.85
C LYS A 170 -6.28 43.25 -10.92
N THR A 171 -5.80 42.04 -10.80
CA THR A 171 -6.43 41.03 -9.93
C THR A 171 -5.38 40.16 -9.26
N THR A 172 -5.83 39.30 -8.36
CA THR A 172 -4.99 38.27 -7.75
C THR A 172 -5.03 37.00 -8.62
N ALA A 173 -3.86 36.54 -9.05
CA ALA A 173 -3.72 35.23 -9.66
C ALA A 173 -3.33 34.20 -8.60
N TRP A 174 -3.94 33.03 -8.70
CA TRP A 174 -3.67 31.87 -7.83
C TRP A 174 -3.04 30.74 -8.63
N PHE A 175 -2.06 30.09 -8.03
CA PHE A 175 -1.27 29.04 -8.66
C PHE A 175 -1.24 27.84 -7.73
N ALA A 176 -1.68 26.70 -8.23
CA ALA A 176 -1.66 25.44 -7.49
C ALA A 176 -0.59 24.50 -8.07
N VAL A 177 0.38 24.13 -7.25
CA VAL A 177 1.49 23.26 -7.64
C VAL A 177 1.49 22.02 -6.77
N SER A 178 1.65 20.86 -7.38
CA SER A 178 1.88 19.61 -6.69
C SER A 178 3.33 19.15 -6.83
N LEU A 179 3.81 18.48 -5.79
CA LEU A 179 5.14 17.88 -5.77
C LEU A 179 5.01 16.37 -5.59
N SER A 180 5.63 15.63 -6.47
CA SER A 180 5.70 14.18 -6.35
C SER A 180 7.12 13.65 -6.55
N SER A 181 7.53 12.67 -5.77
CA SER A 181 8.80 11.99 -5.98
C SER A 181 8.61 10.82 -6.95
N VAL A 182 9.60 10.57 -7.82
CA VAL A 182 9.65 9.38 -8.67
C VAL A 182 9.66 8.11 -7.80
N ASN A 183 10.35 8.17 -6.66
CA ASN A 183 10.27 7.12 -5.64
C ASN A 183 9.14 7.46 -4.65
N PRO A 184 8.01 6.71 -4.62
CA PRO A 184 6.87 7.02 -3.78
C PRO A 184 7.15 6.94 -2.28
N PHE A 185 8.23 6.27 -1.88
CA PHE A 185 8.67 6.17 -0.48
C PHE A 185 9.53 7.36 -0.02
N LYS A 186 9.86 8.28 -0.94
CA LYS A 186 10.64 9.48 -0.63
C LYS A 186 9.71 10.68 -0.54
N ASN A 187 9.66 11.34 0.62
CA ASN A 187 8.86 12.54 0.79
C ASN A 187 9.51 13.71 0.03
N PRO A 188 8.86 14.31 -0.99
CA PRO A 188 9.39 15.44 -1.72
C PRO A 188 9.52 16.72 -0.86
N ASN A 189 8.74 16.85 0.22
CA ASN A 189 8.77 17.97 1.15
C ASN A 189 10.01 17.97 2.06
N GLN A 190 10.79 16.89 2.11
CA GLN A 190 12.09 16.87 2.82
C GLN A 190 13.14 17.77 2.14
N TYR A 191 12.86 18.23 0.95
CA TYR A 191 13.66 19.20 0.28
C TYR A 191 13.09 20.60 0.58
N GLU A 192 13.87 21.47 1.19
CA GLU A 192 13.49 22.85 1.48
C GLU A 192 13.18 23.58 0.18
N TRP A 193 11.91 23.71 -0.16
CA TRP A 193 11.48 24.62 -1.22
C TRP A 193 11.56 26.03 -0.70
N ARG A 194 12.61 26.72 -1.10
CA ARG A 194 12.80 28.12 -0.74
C ARG A 194 12.31 29.01 -1.88
N GLY A 195 11.09 29.48 -1.71
CA GLY A 195 10.54 30.57 -2.48
C GLY A 195 9.92 30.18 -3.82
N MET A 196 8.65 30.43 -3.94
CA MET A 196 7.96 30.65 -5.20
C MET A 196 7.86 32.15 -5.40
N ARG A 197 8.25 32.62 -6.57
CA ARG A 197 8.10 34.02 -6.93
C ARG A 197 7.59 34.14 -8.35
N MET A 198 6.85 35.21 -8.62
CA MET A 198 6.49 35.60 -9.97
C MET A 198 7.58 36.56 -10.48
N GLU A 199 8.25 36.22 -11.59
CA GLU A 199 9.17 37.15 -12.26
C GLU A 199 8.35 38.12 -13.11
N GLY A 200 8.70 39.39 -13.06
CA GLY A 200 8.05 40.47 -13.81
C GLY A 200 7.05 41.31 -13.02
N ASN A 201 6.77 40.99 -11.77
CA ASN A 201 5.91 41.78 -10.91
C ASN A 201 6.68 42.22 -9.65
N THR A 202 6.76 43.53 -9.42
CA THR A 202 7.48 44.12 -8.29
C THR A 202 6.71 44.06 -6.97
N GLU A 203 5.44 43.74 -7.01
CA GLU A 203 4.58 43.59 -5.84
C GLU A 203 4.37 42.11 -5.47
N THR A 204 5.39 41.49 -4.93
CA THR A 204 5.27 40.13 -4.36
C THR A 204 4.63 40.21 -2.97
N SER A 205 3.34 40.37 -2.91
CA SER A 205 2.58 40.16 -1.67
C SER A 205 1.67 38.93 -1.85
N GLY A 206 2.26 37.77 -1.95
CA GLY A 206 1.49 36.56 -2.04
C GLY A 206 1.77 35.63 -0.86
N GLY A 207 0.74 35.21 -0.17
CA GLY A 207 0.83 34.16 0.82
C GLY A 207 1.15 32.82 0.14
N THR A 208 2.06 32.05 0.72
CA THR A 208 2.27 30.66 0.32
C THR A 208 1.63 29.76 1.35
N LEU A 209 0.70 28.93 0.93
CA LEU A 209 0.14 27.86 1.76
C LEU A 209 0.73 26.53 1.28
N SER A 210 1.17 25.70 2.21
CA SER A 210 1.62 24.36 1.89
C SER A 210 0.85 23.32 2.69
N VAL A 211 0.39 22.29 2.02
CA VAL A 211 -0.24 21.13 2.63
C VAL A 211 0.34 19.89 1.97
N ASP A 212 0.88 19.00 2.77
CA ASP A 212 1.52 17.76 2.31
C ASP A 212 2.43 17.97 1.08
N ASN A 213 2.01 17.49 -0.08
CA ASN A 213 2.76 17.56 -1.33
C ASN A 213 2.23 18.65 -2.28
N GLY A 214 1.50 19.62 -1.76
CA GLY A 214 0.90 20.71 -2.54
C GLY A 214 1.29 22.09 -2.05
N PHE A 215 1.47 23.02 -2.99
CA PHE A 215 1.73 24.44 -2.72
C PHE A 215 0.66 25.26 -3.42
N LEU A 216 0.14 26.22 -2.69
CA LEU A 216 -0.75 27.24 -3.20
C LEU A 216 -0.09 28.59 -2.98
N PHE A 217 0.03 29.38 -4.00
CA PHE A 217 0.55 30.74 -3.89
C PHE A 217 -0.22 31.69 -4.76
N SER A 218 -0.18 32.96 -4.43
CA SER A 218 -0.88 34.02 -5.12
C SER A 218 -0.01 35.20 -5.37
N GLY A 219 -0.41 36.03 -6.32
CA GLY A 219 0.26 37.30 -6.58
C GLY A 219 -0.60 38.18 -7.44
N ARG A 220 -0.37 39.50 -7.36
CA ARG A 220 -1.08 40.47 -8.19
C ARG A 220 -0.56 40.46 -9.61
N VAL A 221 -1.49 40.47 -10.56
CA VAL A 221 -1.21 40.44 -12.00
C VAL A 221 -2.01 41.55 -12.71
N VAL A 222 -1.51 41.98 -13.88
CA VAL A 222 -2.15 42.96 -14.75
C VAL A 222 -2.72 42.24 -15.95
N HIS A 223 -3.87 42.68 -16.42
CA HIS A 223 -4.57 42.09 -17.56
C HIS A 223 -3.63 41.96 -18.79
N GLY A 224 -3.64 40.78 -19.41
CA GLY A 224 -2.82 40.47 -20.59
C GLY A 224 -1.33 40.24 -20.32
N GLN A 225 -0.88 40.26 -19.07
CA GLN A 225 0.52 40.00 -18.71
C GLN A 225 0.83 38.49 -18.70
N GLU A 226 1.91 38.11 -19.38
CA GLU A 226 2.49 36.77 -19.19
C GLU A 226 3.19 36.67 -17.83
N VAL A 227 2.96 35.57 -17.15
CA VAL A 227 3.51 35.35 -15.81
C VAL A 227 4.51 34.19 -15.87
N GLN A 228 5.69 34.44 -15.33
CA GLN A 228 6.66 33.37 -15.07
C GLN A 228 6.62 32.97 -13.61
N VAL A 229 6.25 31.73 -13.40
CA VAL A 229 6.25 31.10 -12.08
C VAL A 229 7.62 30.42 -11.89
N VAL A 230 8.36 30.83 -10.87
CA VAL A 230 9.68 30.28 -10.57
C VAL A 230 9.63 29.52 -9.26
N CYS A 231 9.93 28.22 -9.31
CA CYS A 231 10.07 27.37 -8.15
C CYS A 231 11.56 27.14 -7.89
N GLN A 232 12.07 27.59 -6.74
CA GLN A 232 13.47 27.42 -6.38
C GLN A 232 13.62 26.35 -5.30
N ARG A 233 14.51 25.39 -5.55
CA ARG A 233 14.87 24.32 -4.62
C ARG A 233 16.39 24.23 -4.51
N ASN A 234 16.95 24.42 -3.32
CA ASN A 234 18.40 24.25 -3.05
C ASN A 234 19.36 24.79 -4.13
N GLY A 235 18.99 25.90 -4.78
CA GLY A 235 19.75 26.48 -5.89
C GLY A 235 19.30 26.08 -7.29
N GLU A 236 18.48 25.03 -7.45
CA GLU A 236 17.85 24.66 -8.71
C GLU A 236 16.58 25.49 -8.93
N ILE A 237 16.32 25.88 -10.16
CA ILE A 237 15.22 26.78 -10.52
C ILE A 237 14.39 26.15 -11.62
N SER A 238 13.16 25.79 -11.29
CA SER A 238 12.15 25.40 -12.28
C SER A 238 11.32 26.62 -12.68
N ARG A 239 11.20 26.87 -13.98
CA ARG A 239 10.46 28.02 -14.53
C ARG A 239 9.30 27.55 -15.37
N PHE A 240 8.12 28.09 -15.10
CA PHE A 240 6.91 27.86 -15.88
C PHE A 240 6.44 29.20 -16.45
N THR A 241 6.29 29.29 -17.77
CA THR A 241 5.60 30.41 -18.40
C THR A 241 4.14 30.05 -18.50
N VAL A 242 3.28 30.91 -17.99
CA VAL A 242 1.85 30.65 -17.83
C VAL A 242 1.04 31.77 -18.47
N SER A 243 0.09 31.38 -19.35
CA SER A 243 -0.96 32.27 -19.77
C SER A 243 -2.12 32.17 -18.79
N LEU A 244 -2.65 33.31 -18.37
CA LEU A 244 -3.74 33.36 -17.40
C LEU A 244 -5.11 33.38 -18.11
N PRO A 245 -6.15 32.81 -17.50
CA PRO A 245 -7.49 32.75 -18.10
C PRO A 245 -8.26 34.07 -17.98
N TRP A 246 -7.83 35.08 -18.73
CA TRP A 246 -8.51 36.34 -18.80
C TRP A 246 -9.80 36.25 -19.61
N GLU A 247 -10.83 36.90 -19.16
CA GLU A 247 -12.05 37.10 -19.92
C GLU A 247 -12.02 38.52 -20.54
N GLU A 248 -12.50 38.64 -21.78
CA GLU A 248 -12.68 39.96 -22.39
C GLU A 248 -13.76 40.74 -21.61
N ALA A 249 -13.45 41.96 -21.22
CA ALA A 249 -14.42 42.80 -20.56
C ALA A 249 -15.65 42.92 -21.50
N VAL A 250 -16.81 42.51 -21.03
CA VAL A 250 -18.06 42.72 -21.76
C VAL A 250 -18.34 44.22 -21.75
N GLU A 251 -18.18 44.87 -22.92
CA GLU A 251 -18.53 46.27 -23.13
C GLU A 251 -20.04 46.53 -22.92
#